data_7f29d21a4bff720b62cd133bc7e93c8c
#
_entry.id   7f29d21a4bff720b62cd133bc7e93c8c
#
_cell.length_a   1.000
_cell.length_b   1.000
_cell.length_c   1.000
_cell.angle_alpha   90.00
_cell.angle_beta   90.00
_cell.angle_gamma   90.00
#
_symmetry.space_group_name_H-M   'P 1'
#
loop_
_entity.id
_entity.type
_entity.pdbx_description
1 polymer ?
#
loop_
_entity_poly.entity_id
_entity_poly.type
_entity_poly.pdbx_seq_one_letter_code
_entity_poly.pdbx_strand_id
1 'polypeptide(L)'
;MRKLQILMIACAVLLPVAAHAQSVYSDTYVIPIIGHATGAFGSVYMTDVSITNFNNDPLTVQLIVVEQGENVSDNVFPLVNGSINGSVVVAPKSTVVLRDILNGYRGNANTSGALILGGDKPFAVTSRLYNAKNGGVGDTVPAVSNFFENSVGRSDNNAVAYIPGIVNNGSFRTNIGFLAATGSASTGPLVVEVRIRDASGNSLGTRVVTTQPGQFTQTQFSVSAITSTQFDTGSAEIWRSARRGRDGRAA
;
A
#
# COMPACT_ATOMS: atom_id res chain seq x y z
N MET A 1 -6.75 11.72 52.52
CA MET A 1 -6.90 12.51 51.28
C MET A 1 -5.73 12.38 50.30
N ARG A 2 -4.46 12.45 50.70
CA ARG A 2 -3.32 12.30 49.78
C ARG A 2 -3.23 10.96 49.04
N LYS A 3 -3.60 9.83 49.67
CA LYS A 3 -3.57 8.49 49.04
C LYS A 3 -4.62 8.33 47.93
N LEU A 4 -5.76 9.00 48.03
CA LEU A 4 -6.81 8.96 47.02
C LEU A 4 -6.43 9.78 45.77
N GLN A 5 -5.70 10.87 45.96
CA GLN A 5 -5.20 11.70 44.86
C GLN A 5 -4.12 10.98 44.04
N ILE A 6 -3.25 10.21 44.69
CA ILE A 6 -2.22 9.41 43.99
C ILE A 6 -2.86 8.29 43.17
N LEU A 7 -3.93 7.66 43.65
CA LEU A 7 -4.65 6.63 42.90
C LEU A 7 -5.36 7.21 41.68
N MET A 8 -5.96 8.39 41.77
CA MET A 8 -6.59 9.07 40.62
C MET A 8 -5.57 9.48 39.56
N ILE A 9 -4.38 9.94 39.95
CA ILE A 9 -3.32 10.30 39.00
C ILE A 9 -2.77 9.03 38.32
N ALA A 10 -2.61 7.92 39.05
CA ALA A 10 -2.18 6.65 38.46
C ALA A 10 -3.22 6.10 37.45
N CYS A 11 -4.51 6.21 37.74
CA CYS A 11 -5.56 5.84 36.76
C CYS A 11 -5.61 6.77 35.56
N ALA A 12 -5.36 8.07 35.72
CA ALA A 12 -5.34 9.02 34.60
C ALA A 12 -4.14 8.82 33.66
N VAL A 13 -3.00 8.31 34.16
CA VAL A 13 -1.82 8.02 33.35
C VAL A 13 -1.94 6.69 32.58
N LEU A 14 -2.80 5.78 33.02
CA LEU A 14 -3.04 4.48 32.35
C LEU A 14 -4.14 4.52 31.29
N LEU A 15 -4.87 5.63 31.14
CA LEU A 15 -5.98 5.77 30.20
C LEU A 15 -5.63 6.15 28.74
N PRO A 16 -4.43 6.60 28.34
CA PRO A 16 -4.25 7.07 26.98
C PRO A 16 -3.51 6.13 26.04
N VAL A 17 -3.38 4.84 26.32
CA VAL A 17 -2.83 3.94 25.32
C VAL A 17 -3.89 2.93 24.86
N ALA A 18 -5.09 3.40 24.60
CA ALA A 18 -5.89 2.77 23.57
C ALA A 18 -5.27 3.16 22.24
N ALA A 19 -4.25 2.39 21.83
CA ALA A 19 -3.84 2.40 20.43
C ALA A 19 -5.11 2.18 19.62
N HIS A 20 -5.61 3.23 19.01
CA HIS A 20 -6.69 3.12 18.04
C HIS A 20 -6.11 2.37 16.83
N ALA A 21 -6.05 1.04 16.94
CA ALA A 21 -6.03 0.20 15.76
C ALA A 21 -7.37 0.46 15.06
N GLN A 22 -7.44 1.52 14.26
CA GLN A 22 -8.54 1.71 13.34
C GLN A 22 -8.44 0.60 12.29
N SER A 23 -9.02 -0.55 12.59
CA SER A 23 -9.42 -1.45 11.53
C SER A 23 -10.60 -0.79 10.83
N VAL A 24 -10.35 -0.16 9.71
CA VAL A 24 -11.42 0.35 8.87
C VAL A 24 -12.18 -0.89 8.35
N TYR A 25 -13.47 -0.93 8.61
CA TYR A 25 -14.36 -2.01 8.22
C TYR A 25 -14.99 -1.65 6.86
N SER A 26 -14.56 -2.30 5.81
CA SER A 26 -14.98 -2.04 4.43
C SER A 26 -15.17 -3.35 3.67
N ASP A 27 -15.88 -3.32 2.57
CA ASP A 27 -16.02 -4.43 1.63
C ASP A 27 -14.94 -4.42 0.53
N THR A 28 -14.16 -3.35 0.44
CA THR A 28 -13.13 -3.20 -0.59
C THR A 28 -11.85 -2.62 -0.02
N TYR A 29 -10.72 -3.25 -0.35
CA TYR A 29 -9.39 -2.80 0.05
C TYR A 29 -8.40 -2.86 -1.09
N VAL A 30 -7.35 -2.04 -0.98
CA VAL A 30 -6.13 -2.12 -1.79
C VAL A 30 -4.93 -2.21 -0.89
N ILE A 31 -4.07 -3.19 -1.14
CA ILE A 31 -2.71 -3.25 -0.63
C ILE A 31 -1.81 -2.76 -1.76
N PRO A 32 -1.23 -1.55 -1.66
CA PRO A 32 -0.57 -0.90 -2.79
C PRO A 32 0.75 -1.56 -3.20
N ILE A 33 1.35 -2.35 -2.31
CA ILE A 33 2.60 -3.06 -2.56
C ILE A 33 2.51 -4.47 -2.00
N ILE A 34 2.65 -5.46 -2.87
CA ILE A 34 2.88 -6.86 -2.54
C ILE A 34 4.09 -7.37 -3.31
N GLY A 35 4.74 -8.41 -2.83
CA GLY A 35 5.91 -8.98 -3.51
C GLY A 35 6.17 -10.44 -3.16
N HIS A 36 6.66 -11.17 -4.14
CA HIS A 36 7.41 -12.42 -4.04
C HIS A 36 8.61 -12.26 -4.98
N ALA A 37 9.72 -11.74 -4.45
CA ALA A 37 10.83 -11.34 -5.32
C ALA A 37 12.18 -11.39 -4.61
N THR A 38 13.21 -11.74 -5.37
CA THR A 38 14.59 -11.60 -4.94
C THR A 38 15.02 -10.13 -5.04
N GLY A 39 15.46 -9.58 -3.94
CA GLY A 39 15.97 -8.22 -3.83
C GLY A 39 17.49 -8.14 -3.88
N ALA A 40 18.03 -6.96 -3.65
CA ALA A 40 19.47 -6.74 -3.55
C ALA A 40 20.08 -7.54 -2.37
N PHE A 41 21.34 -7.89 -2.51
CA PHE A 41 22.12 -8.65 -1.50
C PHE A 41 21.51 -10.02 -1.15
N GLY A 42 20.76 -10.61 -2.08
CA GLY A 42 20.12 -11.90 -1.91
C GLY A 42 18.95 -11.91 -0.90
N SER A 43 18.36 -10.76 -0.59
CA SER A 43 17.09 -10.69 0.13
C SER A 43 15.98 -11.37 -0.66
N VAL A 44 15.01 -11.95 0.05
CA VAL A 44 13.82 -12.57 -0.54
C VAL A 44 12.60 -11.93 0.10
N TYR A 45 11.91 -11.11 -0.64
CA TYR A 45 10.71 -10.41 -0.16
C TYR A 45 9.48 -11.27 -0.40
N MET A 46 8.64 -11.38 0.62
CA MET A 46 7.37 -12.10 0.61
C MET A 46 6.28 -11.26 1.27
N THR A 47 5.04 -11.48 0.88
CA THR A 47 3.89 -10.77 1.46
C THR A 47 2.90 -11.76 2.07
N ASP A 48 2.64 -11.59 3.37
CA ASP A 48 1.53 -12.24 4.06
C ASP A 48 0.33 -11.29 4.10
N VAL A 49 -0.88 -11.85 3.97
CA VAL A 49 -2.14 -11.11 4.10
C VAL A 49 -3.05 -11.82 5.08
N SER A 50 -3.57 -11.11 6.06
CA SER A 50 -4.55 -11.60 7.02
C SER A 50 -5.90 -10.97 6.74
N ILE A 51 -6.93 -11.79 6.57
CA ILE A 51 -8.30 -11.39 6.31
C ILE A 51 -9.16 -11.84 7.48
N THR A 52 -9.86 -10.89 8.13
CA THR A 52 -10.70 -11.16 9.29
C THR A 52 -12.17 -10.91 8.96
N ASN A 53 -12.97 -11.93 9.16
CA ASN A 53 -14.43 -11.89 9.04
C ASN A 53 -15.06 -11.65 10.42
N PHE A 54 -15.65 -10.47 10.62
CA PHE A 54 -16.40 -10.12 11.83
C PHE A 54 -17.91 -10.42 11.72
N ASN A 55 -18.37 -10.94 10.56
CA ASN A 55 -19.77 -11.25 10.33
C ASN A 55 -20.15 -12.58 11.00
N ASN A 56 -21.45 -12.82 11.15
CA ASN A 56 -22.00 -14.08 11.65
C ASN A 56 -22.10 -15.16 10.56
N ASP A 57 -21.92 -14.78 9.31
CA ASP A 57 -21.98 -15.65 8.13
C ASP A 57 -20.61 -15.77 7.47
N PRO A 58 -20.35 -16.79 6.65
CA PRO A 58 -19.16 -16.86 5.82
C PRO A 58 -19.00 -15.62 4.95
N LEU A 59 -17.76 -15.22 4.76
CA LEU A 59 -17.33 -14.10 3.89
C LEU A 59 -16.58 -14.68 2.71
N THR A 60 -16.94 -14.26 1.51
CA THR A 60 -16.16 -14.54 0.29
C THR A 60 -15.41 -13.29 -0.13
N VAL A 61 -14.08 -13.38 -0.24
CA VAL A 61 -13.21 -12.29 -0.69
C VAL A 61 -12.57 -12.67 -2.01
N GLN A 62 -12.74 -11.80 -3.00
CA GLN A 62 -12.05 -11.88 -4.29
C GLN A 62 -10.71 -11.18 -4.21
N LEU A 63 -9.69 -11.74 -4.88
CA LEU A 63 -8.31 -11.30 -4.86
C LEU A 63 -7.85 -11.02 -6.30
N ILE A 64 -7.45 -9.78 -6.59
CA ILE A 64 -6.96 -9.36 -7.90
C ILE A 64 -5.54 -8.83 -7.73
N VAL A 65 -4.58 -9.47 -8.39
CA VAL A 65 -3.19 -8.98 -8.45
C VAL A 65 -3.04 -8.02 -9.62
N VAL A 66 -2.50 -6.85 -9.35
CA VAL A 66 -2.08 -5.87 -10.36
C VAL A 66 -0.57 -5.86 -10.36
N GLU A 67 0.06 -6.51 -11.33
CA GLU A 67 1.51 -6.58 -11.41
C GLU A 67 2.14 -5.23 -11.74
N GLN A 68 3.37 -5.06 -11.29
CA GLN A 68 4.13 -3.85 -11.58
C GLN A 68 4.29 -3.64 -13.09
N GLY A 69 3.88 -2.46 -13.57
CA GLY A 69 4.00 -2.08 -14.97
C GLY A 69 2.94 -2.68 -15.89
N GLU A 70 2.11 -3.59 -15.38
CA GLU A 70 0.96 -4.12 -16.14
C GLU A 70 -0.29 -3.29 -15.90
N ASN A 71 -1.17 -3.35 -16.87
CA ASN A 71 -2.48 -2.75 -16.83
C ASN A 71 -3.51 -3.86 -16.70
N VAL A 72 -4.28 -3.85 -15.62
CA VAL A 72 -5.41 -4.77 -15.46
C VAL A 72 -6.64 -4.11 -16.04
N SER A 73 -7.05 -4.57 -17.21
CA SER A 73 -8.38 -4.35 -17.75
C SER A 73 -9.19 -5.62 -17.49
N ASP A 74 -10.30 -5.47 -16.79
CA ASP A 74 -11.37 -6.45 -16.63
C ASP A 74 -11.04 -7.86 -16.09
N ASN A 75 -11.52 -8.14 -14.87
CA ASN A 75 -11.89 -9.47 -14.34
C ASN A 75 -10.89 -10.64 -14.45
N VAL A 76 -9.60 -10.40 -14.52
CA VAL A 76 -8.64 -11.48 -14.40
C VAL A 76 -8.40 -11.74 -12.90
N PHE A 77 -8.95 -12.85 -12.39
CA PHE A 77 -8.66 -13.36 -11.05
C PHE A 77 -7.53 -14.38 -11.15
N PRO A 78 -6.24 -13.95 -11.00
CA PRO A 78 -5.14 -14.90 -11.02
C PRO A 78 -5.23 -15.81 -9.81
N LEU A 79 -4.68 -17.02 -9.93
CA LEU A 79 -4.48 -17.90 -8.79
C LEU A 79 -3.48 -17.25 -7.84
N VAL A 80 -3.92 -16.96 -6.63
CA VAL A 80 -3.13 -16.44 -5.54
C VAL A 80 -3.03 -17.53 -4.49
N ASN A 81 -1.87 -17.65 -3.82
CA ASN A 81 -1.67 -18.68 -2.82
C ASN A 81 -2.76 -18.66 -1.74
N GLY A 82 -3.37 -19.81 -1.49
CA GLY A 82 -4.46 -19.96 -0.54
C GLY A 82 -5.84 -19.55 -1.08
N SER A 83 -5.96 -19.15 -2.36
CA SER A 83 -7.23 -18.86 -2.99
C SER A 83 -7.68 -19.98 -3.95
N ILE A 84 -8.98 -20.07 -4.18
CA ILE A 84 -9.58 -20.95 -5.19
C ILE A 84 -10.22 -20.03 -6.23
N ASN A 85 -9.77 -20.13 -7.49
CA ASN A 85 -10.25 -19.27 -8.59
C ASN A 85 -10.18 -17.77 -8.24
N GLY A 86 -9.10 -17.34 -7.55
CA GLY A 86 -8.94 -15.95 -7.13
C GLY A 86 -9.83 -15.51 -5.97
N SER A 87 -10.44 -16.41 -5.24
CA SER A 87 -11.25 -16.10 -4.06
C SER A 87 -10.88 -16.94 -2.85
N VAL A 88 -11.15 -16.42 -1.66
CA VAL A 88 -11.00 -17.11 -0.39
C VAL A 88 -12.28 -16.97 0.42
N VAL A 89 -12.69 -18.08 1.08
CA VAL A 89 -13.83 -18.09 2.00
C VAL A 89 -13.30 -18.05 3.44
N VAL A 90 -13.76 -17.07 4.20
CA VAL A 90 -13.40 -16.89 5.62
C VAL A 90 -14.60 -17.23 6.48
N ALA A 91 -14.46 -18.21 7.36
CA ALA A 91 -15.53 -18.65 8.26
C ALA A 91 -16.02 -17.48 9.16
N PRO A 92 -17.25 -17.56 9.71
CA PRO A 92 -17.74 -16.54 10.63
C PRO A 92 -16.80 -16.33 11.83
N LYS A 93 -16.61 -15.07 12.24
CA LYS A 93 -15.80 -14.69 13.42
C LYS A 93 -14.38 -15.24 13.40
N SER A 94 -13.79 -15.41 12.22
CA SER A 94 -12.47 -16.01 12.08
C SER A 94 -11.53 -15.14 11.23
N THR A 95 -10.24 -15.51 11.28
CA THR A 95 -9.19 -14.92 10.48
C THR A 95 -8.50 -15.99 9.66
N VAL A 96 -8.29 -15.72 8.38
CA VAL A 96 -7.44 -16.51 7.48
C VAL A 96 -6.16 -15.75 7.23
N VAL A 97 -5.02 -16.45 7.29
CA VAL A 97 -3.71 -15.89 6.95
C VAL A 97 -3.23 -16.55 5.67
N LEU A 98 -3.12 -15.75 4.62
CA LEU A 98 -2.55 -16.15 3.33
C LEU A 98 -1.05 -15.85 3.38
N ARG A 99 -0.25 -16.90 3.61
CA ARG A 99 1.21 -16.81 3.70
C ARG A 99 1.81 -16.71 2.31
N ASP A 100 2.75 -15.78 2.14
CA ASP A 100 3.41 -15.57 0.85
C ASP A 100 2.39 -15.60 -0.30
N ILE A 101 1.53 -14.60 -0.32
CA ILE A 101 0.32 -14.59 -1.14
C ILE A 101 0.57 -14.80 -2.63
N LEU A 102 1.79 -14.52 -3.10
CA LEU A 102 2.21 -14.74 -4.50
C LEU A 102 2.93 -16.09 -4.70
N ASN A 103 3.04 -16.95 -3.66
CA ASN A 103 3.66 -18.27 -3.82
C ASN A 103 2.86 -19.12 -4.81
N GLY A 104 3.53 -19.67 -5.80
CA GLY A 104 2.89 -20.40 -6.89
C GLY A 104 2.29 -19.52 -7.98
N TYR A 105 2.17 -18.23 -7.76
CA TYR A 105 1.75 -17.27 -8.79
C TYR A 105 2.80 -17.22 -9.91
N ARG A 106 2.38 -17.41 -11.16
CA ARG A 106 3.25 -17.50 -12.35
C ARG A 106 4.47 -18.42 -12.15
N GLY A 107 4.33 -19.51 -11.40
CA GLY A 107 5.42 -20.46 -11.16
C GLY A 107 6.54 -19.95 -10.27
N ASN A 108 6.24 -19.07 -9.30
CA ASN A 108 7.21 -18.43 -8.42
C ASN A 108 8.19 -17.49 -9.13
N ALA A 109 7.80 -16.92 -10.25
CA ALA A 109 8.59 -15.86 -10.87
C ALA A 109 8.67 -14.64 -9.92
N ASN A 110 9.77 -13.89 -10.00
CA ASN A 110 9.90 -12.62 -9.30
C ASN A 110 8.75 -11.70 -9.69
N THR A 111 7.83 -11.50 -8.77
CA THR A 111 6.61 -10.72 -8.99
C THR A 111 6.45 -9.69 -7.89
N SER A 112 6.09 -8.47 -8.27
CA SER A 112 5.67 -7.41 -7.37
C SER A 112 4.50 -6.66 -7.98
N GLY A 113 3.70 -6.02 -7.13
CA GLY A 113 2.51 -5.33 -7.61
C GLY A 113 1.67 -4.78 -6.48
N ALA A 114 0.37 -4.66 -6.73
CA ALA A 114 -0.66 -4.35 -5.75
C ALA A 114 -1.67 -5.50 -5.66
N LEU A 115 -2.41 -5.56 -4.56
CA LEU A 115 -3.51 -6.49 -4.37
C LEU A 115 -4.79 -5.72 -4.11
N ILE A 116 -5.82 -5.99 -4.91
CA ILE A 116 -7.17 -5.50 -4.69
C ILE A 116 -7.97 -6.64 -4.06
N LEU A 117 -8.72 -6.33 -3.01
CA LEU A 117 -9.59 -7.27 -2.32
C LEU A 117 -11.01 -6.73 -2.34
N GLY A 118 -11.97 -7.58 -2.79
CA GLY A 118 -13.39 -7.26 -2.76
C GLY A 118 -14.17 -8.36 -2.04
N GLY A 119 -14.86 -8.01 -0.96
CA GLY A 119 -15.70 -8.94 -0.20
C GLY A 119 -17.18 -8.79 -0.53
N ASP A 120 -17.93 -9.89 -0.37
CA ASP A 120 -19.40 -9.86 -0.41
C ASP A 120 -20.04 -9.23 0.85
N LYS A 121 -19.22 -8.96 1.87
CA LYS A 121 -19.54 -8.29 3.14
C LYS A 121 -18.33 -7.49 3.62
N PRO A 122 -18.53 -6.49 4.48
CA PRO A 122 -17.40 -5.79 5.09
C PRO A 122 -16.52 -6.72 5.93
N PHE A 123 -15.21 -6.47 5.89
CA PHE A 123 -14.18 -7.25 6.57
C PHE A 123 -13.02 -6.35 7.03
N ALA A 124 -12.01 -6.91 7.68
CA ALA A 124 -10.77 -6.22 7.93
C ALA A 124 -9.59 -6.98 7.30
N VAL A 125 -8.58 -6.24 6.88
CA VAL A 125 -7.38 -6.79 6.28
C VAL A 125 -6.13 -6.12 6.82
N THR A 126 -5.09 -6.92 7.04
CA THR A 126 -3.74 -6.44 7.32
C THR A 126 -2.76 -7.16 6.43
N SER A 127 -1.65 -6.52 6.09
CA SER A 127 -0.61 -7.14 5.29
C SER A 127 0.77 -6.84 5.87
N ARG A 128 1.72 -7.73 5.59
CA ARG A 128 3.11 -7.60 5.96
C ARG A 128 4.00 -7.99 4.78
N LEU A 129 4.84 -7.06 4.34
CA LEU A 129 5.93 -7.32 3.41
C LEU A 129 7.21 -7.52 4.21
N TYR A 130 7.92 -8.64 4.03
CA TYR A 130 9.09 -8.97 4.83
C TYR A 130 10.18 -9.66 4.00
N ASN A 131 11.42 -9.58 4.51
CA ASN A 131 12.55 -10.32 3.96
C ASN A 131 12.66 -11.68 4.66
N ALA A 132 12.23 -12.74 3.98
CA ALA A 132 12.20 -14.09 4.54
C ALA A 132 13.59 -14.64 4.86
N LYS A 133 14.65 -14.19 4.18
CA LYS A 133 16.01 -14.69 4.35
C LYS A 133 16.68 -14.18 5.64
N ASN A 134 16.33 -13.01 6.12
CA ASN A 134 16.98 -12.36 7.27
C ASN A 134 16.06 -12.34 8.49
N GLY A 135 15.51 -13.49 8.88
CA GLY A 135 14.69 -13.62 10.08
C GLY A 135 13.32 -12.97 9.98
N GLY A 136 12.83 -12.70 8.77
CA GLY A 136 11.50 -12.14 8.57
C GLY A 136 11.38 -10.66 8.95
N VAL A 137 12.46 -9.90 8.92
CA VAL A 137 12.42 -8.45 9.11
C VAL A 137 11.61 -7.82 7.98
N GLY A 138 10.61 -7.05 8.32
CA GLY A 138 9.72 -6.42 7.35
C GLY A 138 8.81 -5.41 8.01
N ASP A 139 7.96 -4.80 7.19
CA ASP A 139 7.06 -3.75 7.59
C ASP A 139 5.61 -4.10 7.27
N THR A 140 4.70 -3.50 8.01
CA THR A 140 3.27 -3.58 7.73
C THR A 140 2.92 -2.63 6.60
N VAL A 141 2.39 -3.17 5.52
CA VAL A 141 1.85 -2.36 4.42
C VAL A 141 0.37 -2.12 4.71
N PRO A 142 -0.06 -0.88 4.96
CA PRO A 142 -1.45 -0.60 5.26
C PRO A 142 -2.34 -0.92 4.06
N ALA A 143 -3.46 -1.58 4.33
CA ALA A 143 -4.53 -1.73 3.36
C ALA A 143 -5.40 -0.47 3.37
N VAL A 144 -5.63 0.11 2.20
CA VAL A 144 -6.45 1.30 2.02
C VAL A 144 -7.88 0.87 1.70
N SER A 145 -8.82 1.19 2.59
CA SER A 145 -10.26 0.97 2.38
C SER A 145 -10.86 2.07 1.52
N ASN A 146 -11.95 1.76 0.82
CA ASN A 146 -12.68 2.72 -0.01
C ASN A 146 -11.72 3.56 -0.89
N PHE A 147 -10.77 2.89 -1.52
CA PHE A 147 -9.63 3.54 -2.16
C PHE A 147 -10.02 4.55 -3.25
N PHE A 148 -11.19 4.38 -3.87
CA PHE A 148 -11.71 5.38 -4.81
C PHE A 148 -12.06 6.70 -4.14
N GLU A 149 -12.46 6.68 -2.87
CA GLU A 149 -12.83 7.86 -2.10
C GLU A 149 -11.63 8.49 -1.41
N ASN A 150 -10.68 7.65 -1.00
CA ASN A 150 -9.48 8.05 -0.27
C ASN A 150 -8.25 8.28 -1.18
N SER A 151 -8.44 8.25 -2.50
CA SER A 151 -7.35 8.46 -3.45
C SER A 151 -7.02 9.94 -3.66
N VAL A 152 -5.73 10.22 -3.84
CA VAL A 152 -5.26 11.56 -4.22
C VAL A 152 -5.76 11.91 -5.63
N GLY A 153 -6.38 13.06 -5.79
CA GLY A 153 -6.71 13.61 -7.11
C GLY A 153 -8.09 13.27 -7.66
N ARG A 154 -8.99 12.68 -6.85
CA ARG A 154 -10.36 12.40 -7.31
C ARG A 154 -11.23 13.64 -7.41
N SER A 155 -11.20 14.52 -6.41
CA SER A 155 -12.03 15.72 -6.32
C SER A 155 -11.26 17.02 -6.24
N ASP A 156 -9.95 16.94 -5.95
CA ASP A 156 -9.07 18.08 -5.77
C ASP A 156 -7.73 17.81 -6.47
N ASN A 157 -7.47 18.57 -7.54
CA ASN A 157 -6.21 18.51 -8.28
C ASN A 157 -5.00 18.96 -7.43
N ASN A 158 -5.23 19.53 -6.24
CA ASN A 158 -4.20 19.99 -5.31
C ASN A 158 -3.96 19.00 -4.14
N ALA A 159 -4.67 17.87 -4.10
CA ALA A 159 -4.47 16.89 -3.05
C ALA A 159 -3.05 16.30 -3.12
N VAL A 160 -2.36 16.28 -1.98
CA VAL A 160 -1.01 15.76 -1.82
C VAL A 160 -1.04 14.60 -0.81
N ALA A 161 -0.48 13.46 -1.19
CA ALA A 161 -0.19 12.40 -0.24
C ALA A 161 1.23 12.56 0.32
N TYR A 162 1.39 12.27 1.62
CA TYR A 162 2.66 12.32 2.31
C TYR A 162 3.06 10.95 2.81
N ILE A 163 4.31 10.56 2.56
CA ILE A 163 4.92 9.34 3.12
C ILE A 163 6.07 9.81 4.02
N PRO A 164 5.90 9.80 5.35
CA PRO A 164 6.96 10.14 6.28
C PRO A 164 7.92 8.96 6.51
N GLY A 165 9.08 9.23 7.09
CA GLY A 165 10.01 8.20 7.56
C GLY A 165 10.76 7.47 6.44
N ILE A 166 10.90 8.07 5.27
CA ILE A 166 11.73 7.50 4.20
C ILE A 166 13.21 7.63 4.52
N VAL A 167 13.98 6.64 4.08
CA VAL A 167 15.43 6.51 4.30
C VAL A 167 16.12 6.23 2.98
N ASN A 168 17.31 6.82 2.79
CA ASN A 168 18.20 6.50 1.67
C ASN A 168 19.66 6.64 2.16
N ASN A 169 20.22 5.57 2.71
CA ASN A 169 21.60 5.55 3.22
C ASN A 169 22.33 4.27 2.82
N GLY A 170 23.56 4.08 3.30
CA GLY A 170 24.37 2.92 2.97
C GLY A 170 23.81 1.57 3.46
N SER A 171 22.90 1.58 4.46
CA SER A 171 22.32 0.38 5.06
C SER A 171 20.86 0.14 4.66
N PHE A 172 20.11 1.22 4.42
CA PHE A 172 18.68 1.16 4.14
C PHE A 172 18.33 2.01 2.92
N ARG A 173 17.33 1.54 2.19
CA ARG A 173 16.70 2.28 1.11
C ARG A 173 15.19 2.11 1.19
N THR A 174 14.46 3.15 0.89
CA THR A 174 13.00 3.10 0.75
C THR A 174 12.63 2.90 -0.71
N ASN A 175 11.71 1.97 -0.97
CA ASN A 175 10.99 1.92 -2.23
C ASN A 175 9.63 2.60 -2.04
N ILE A 176 9.26 3.44 -3.00
CA ILE A 176 7.95 4.09 -3.06
C ILE A 176 7.15 3.38 -4.14
N GLY A 177 5.92 3.00 -3.79
CA GLY A 177 4.98 2.43 -4.73
C GLY A 177 3.62 3.08 -4.63
N PHE A 178 2.90 3.16 -5.74
CA PHE A 178 1.52 3.60 -5.79
C PHE A 178 0.72 2.81 -6.83
N LEU A 179 -0.56 2.70 -6.57
CA LEU A 179 -1.53 2.19 -7.51
C LEU A 179 -2.28 3.36 -8.12
N ALA A 180 -2.19 3.51 -9.42
CA ALA A 180 -3.03 4.45 -10.16
C ALA A 180 -4.34 3.76 -10.53
N ALA A 181 -5.46 4.33 -10.09
CA ALA A 181 -6.81 3.89 -10.45
C ALA A 181 -7.46 4.99 -11.31
N THR A 182 -7.58 4.77 -12.60
CA THR A 182 -8.09 5.80 -13.52
C THR A 182 -9.60 5.68 -13.78
N GLY A 183 -10.23 4.62 -13.30
CA GLY A 183 -11.63 4.28 -13.61
C GLY A 183 -11.82 3.88 -15.08
N SER A 184 -12.95 3.28 -15.39
CA SER A 184 -13.27 2.76 -16.73
C SER A 184 -13.38 3.85 -17.81
N ALA A 185 -13.44 5.12 -17.44
CA ALA A 185 -13.65 6.24 -18.37
C ALA A 185 -12.37 7.00 -18.76
N SER A 186 -11.23 6.72 -18.10
CA SER A 186 -10.00 7.45 -18.40
C SER A 186 -9.25 6.81 -19.56
N THR A 187 -9.20 7.52 -20.68
CA THR A 187 -8.46 7.10 -21.88
C THR A 187 -7.01 7.54 -21.89
N GLY A 188 -6.53 8.22 -20.84
CA GLY A 188 -5.20 8.80 -20.80
C GLY A 188 -4.36 8.35 -19.62
N PRO A 189 -3.03 8.48 -19.72
CA PRO A 189 -2.13 8.17 -18.62
C PRO A 189 -2.33 9.16 -17.46
N LEU A 190 -2.17 8.68 -16.23
CA LEU A 190 -2.06 9.52 -15.05
C LEU A 190 -0.61 9.98 -14.92
N VAL A 191 -0.41 11.28 -14.74
CA VAL A 191 0.91 11.86 -14.46
C VAL A 191 0.99 12.18 -12.98
N VAL A 192 1.95 11.56 -12.29
CA VAL A 192 2.19 11.73 -10.87
C VAL A 192 3.57 12.34 -10.66
N GLU A 193 3.66 13.32 -9.81
CA GLU A 193 4.92 13.91 -9.39
C GLU A 193 5.25 13.50 -7.97
N VAL A 194 6.49 13.05 -7.74
CA VAL A 194 7.00 12.61 -6.44
C VAL A 194 8.21 13.44 -6.08
N ARG A 195 8.14 14.17 -4.97
CA ARG A 195 9.24 14.99 -4.44
C ARG A 195 9.76 14.39 -3.14
N ILE A 196 11.06 14.30 -3.03
CA ILE A 196 11.76 13.86 -1.81
C ILE A 196 12.24 15.07 -1.03
N ARG A 197 12.03 15.05 0.28
CA ARG A 197 12.54 16.06 1.22
C ARG A 197 13.36 15.41 2.33
N ASP A 198 14.38 16.11 2.79
CA ASP A 198 15.13 15.74 4.02
C ASP A 198 14.31 16.09 5.29
N ALA A 199 14.89 15.77 6.45
CA ALA A 199 14.30 16.09 7.75
C ALA A 199 14.12 17.59 8.01
N SER A 200 14.86 18.44 7.32
CA SER A 200 14.78 19.90 7.40
C SER A 200 13.76 20.49 6.42
N GLY A 201 13.11 19.65 5.59
CA GLY A 201 12.14 20.07 4.60
C GLY A 201 12.74 20.51 3.26
N ASN A 202 14.08 20.43 3.09
CA ASN A 202 14.71 20.78 1.81
C ASN A 202 14.38 19.74 0.75
N SER A 203 14.11 20.20 -0.47
CA SER A 203 13.89 19.31 -1.60
C SER A 203 15.20 18.66 -2.06
N LEU A 204 15.25 17.34 -2.05
CA LEU A 204 16.40 16.55 -2.48
C LEU A 204 16.27 16.09 -3.95
N GLY A 205 15.08 16.15 -4.51
CA GLY A 205 14.82 15.79 -5.89
C GLY A 205 13.34 15.58 -6.16
N THR A 206 13.00 15.55 -7.44
CA THR A 206 11.63 15.33 -7.93
C THR A 206 11.66 14.37 -9.12
N ARG A 207 10.67 13.49 -9.18
CA ARG A 207 10.46 12.58 -10.31
C ARG A 207 9.03 12.69 -10.82
N VAL A 208 8.88 12.82 -12.12
CA VAL A 208 7.58 12.68 -12.79
C VAL A 208 7.44 11.24 -13.26
N VAL A 209 6.33 10.62 -12.92
CA VAL A 209 5.98 9.26 -13.31
C VAL A 209 4.70 9.31 -14.12
N THR A 210 4.75 8.78 -15.33
CA THR A 210 3.57 8.64 -16.19
C THR A 210 3.17 7.19 -16.18
N THR A 211 1.96 6.89 -15.71
CA THR A 211 1.42 5.53 -15.73
C THR A 211 0.90 5.18 -17.12
N GLN A 212 0.83 3.90 -17.43
CA GLN A 212 0.12 3.46 -18.62
C GLN A 212 -1.38 3.79 -18.49
N PRO A 213 -2.08 4.08 -19.62
CA PRO A 213 -3.53 4.19 -19.60
C PRO A 213 -4.16 2.87 -19.18
N GLY A 214 -5.15 2.90 -18.31
CA GLY A 214 -5.89 1.72 -17.90
C GLY A 214 -6.55 1.85 -16.54
N GLN A 215 -7.34 0.84 -16.17
CA GLN A 215 -8.15 0.89 -14.97
C GLN A 215 -7.29 0.89 -13.70
N PHE A 216 -6.27 0.02 -13.67
CA PHE A 216 -5.33 -0.06 -12.55
C PHE A 216 -3.92 -0.25 -13.09
N THR A 217 -2.98 0.54 -12.60
CA THR A 217 -1.56 0.41 -12.92
C THR A 217 -0.73 0.59 -11.65
N GLN A 218 0.04 -0.42 -11.29
CA GLN A 218 0.97 -0.35 -10.17
C GLN A 218 2.34 0.10 -10.65
N THR A 219 2.95 1.03 -9.93
CA THR A 219 4.31 1.51 -10.19
C THR A 219 5.08 1.56 -8.89
N GLN A 220 6.34 1.14 -8.92
CA GLN A 220 7.25 1.28 -7.78
C GLN A 220 8.67 1.61 -8.25
N PHE A 221 9.42 2.31 -7.41
CA PHE A 221 10.81 2.65 -7.64
C PHE A 221 11.53 2.96 -6.32
N SER A 222 12.85 2.84 -6.32
CA SER A 222 13.66 3.23 -5.17
C SER A 222 13.78 4.76 -5.08
N VAL A 223 13.85 5.29 -3.87
CA VAL A 223 14.17 6.70 -3.61
C VAL A 223 15.50 7.09 -4.26
N SER A 224 16.46 6.17 -4.34
CA SER A 224 17.73 6.39 -5.05
C SER A 224 17.58 6.66 -6.55
N ALA A 225 16.43 6.35 -7.14
CA ALA A 225 16.12 6.72 -8.53
C ALA A 225 15.67 8.20 -8.68
N ILE A 226 15.47 8.91 -7.57
CA ILE A 226 15.14 10.34 -7.53
C ILE A 226 16.34 11.17 -7.09
N THR A 227 17.07 10.71 -6.10
CA THR A 227 18.21 11.43 -5.53
C THR A 227 19.34 10.48 -5.12
N SER A 228 20.58 10.88 -5.40
CA SER A 228 21.78 10.20 -4.90
C SER A 228 22.16 10.66 -3.48
N THR A 229 21.54 11.69 -2.96
CA THR A 229 21.79 12.20 -1.62
C THR A 229 21.40 11.15 -0.58
N GLN A 230 22.32 10.88 0.35
CA GLN A 230 22.06 10.00 1.49
C GLN A 230 21.43 10.78 2.63
N PHE A 231 20.44 10.16 3.28
CA PHE A 231 19.78 10.72 4.47
C PHE A 231 19.15 9.60 5.31
N ASP A 232 19.06 9.81 6.61
CA ASP A 232 18.54 8.84 7.56
C ASP A 232 17.05 9.01 7.86
N THR A 233 16.49 10.17 7.53
CA THR A 233 15.06 10.43 7.65
C THR A 233 14.63 11.53 6.69
N GLY A 234 13.46 11.36 6.13
CA GLY A 234 12.87 12.32 5.20
C GLY A 234 11.41 12.01 4.93
N SER A 235 10.85 12.63 3.91
CA SER A 235 9.47 12.42 3.47
C SER A 235 9.36 12.45 1.96
N ALA A 236 8.32 11.81 1.43
CA ALA A 236 7.92 11.96 0.05
C ALA A 236 6.56 12.68 -0.03
N GLU A 237 6.47 13.63 -0.91
CA GLU A 237 5.23 14.29 -1.33
C GLU A 237 4.83 13.73 -2.67
N ILE A 238 3.58 13.34 -2.83
CA ILE A 238 3.04 12.74 -4.06
C ILE A 238 1.78 13.47 -4.45
N TRP A 239 1.71 13.98 -5.68
CA TRP A 239 0.52 14.63 -6.18
C TRP A 239 0.31 14.34 -7.68
N ARG A 240 -0.93 14.50 -8.11
CA ARG A 240 -1.27 14.44 -9.52
C ARG A 240 -0.74 15.71 -10.20
N SER A 241 0.11 15.56 -11.20
CA SER A 241 0.54 16.68 -12.03
C SER A 241 -0.61 17.07 -12.97
N ALA A 242 -1.07 18.31 -12.89
CA ALA A 242 -1.98 18.84 -13.89
C ALA A 242 -1.27 18.77 -15.26
N ARG A 243 -1.91 18.23 -16.29
CA ARG A 243 -1.42 18.36 -17.65
C ARG A 243 -1.24 19.86 -17.93
N ARG A 244 -0.01 20.34 -17.99
CA ARG A 244 0.23 21.61 -18.68
C ARG A 244 -0.17 21.35 -20.13
N GLY A 245 -1.27 21.98 -20.55
CA GLY A 245 -1.63 22.02 -21.97
C GLY A 245 -0.40 22.43 -22.77
N ARG A 246 -0.22 21.90 -23.96
CA ARG A 246 0.87 22.25 -24.89
C ARG A 246 1.01 23.76 -25.14
N ASP A 247 0.07 24.54 -24.67
CA ASP A 247 -0.07 25.98 -24.93
C ASP A 247 0.32 26.88 -23.75
N GLY A 248 0.90 26.31 -22.68
CA GLY A 248 1.45 27.13 -21.57
C GLY A 248 0.41 27.91 -20.75
N ARG A 249 -0.90 27.69 -20.96
CA ARG A 249 -1.97 28.32 -20.19
C ARG A 249 -2.58 27.31 -19.23
N ALA A 250 -2.63 27.68 -17.95
CA ALA A 250 -3.38 26.95 -16.95
C ALA A 250 -4.88 27.06 -17.29
N ALA A 251 -5.58 25.93 -17.25
CA ALA A 251 -7.02 25.88 -17.36
C ALA A 251 -7.65 26.16 -15.99
#